data_f632626499f8aa4566960020174dca12
#
_entry.id   f632626499f8aa4566960020174dca12
#
_cell.length_a   1.000
_cell.length_b   1.000
_cell.length_c   1.000
_cell.angle_alpha   90.00
_cell.angle_beta   90.00
_cell.angle_gamma   90.00
#
_symmetry.space_group_name_H-M   'P 1'
#
loop_
_entity.id
_entity.type
_entity.pdbx_description
1 polymer ?
#
loop_
_entity_poly.entity_id
_entity_poly.type
_entity_poly.pdbx_seq_one_letter_code
_entity_poly.pdbx_strand_id
1 'polypeptide(L)'
;MTRVSAELSDARRAIAGARRVVVKIGSSALTSLTGGLAIDRLDRLADAIEARMRAGSDVVVVSSGAIGAGLAPLGLTRRPRDLATKQAAASVGQLALVHAWGTSFARYDRTVGQILLSADDFARREHHRNAQRTLDRLRSLGAVAVVNENDTVATEEIRFGDNDRLAALVAHLVGADALFLLSDVAGLYDGDPRKGDANFIGEVRTSADLDGVIAGSGGVLGTGGMASKLSAARLAADAGVPVLLAAAAEAAEALGSGTVGTAFAARPVRLSARRFWVRHAADSRGAILIDSGAVEAVANARRSLLAAGIVGVRGRFHGGDVVDLVGPDRTVVARGVVEYDAAELATVLGRSTRELPDGMQRPVIHADDLVRV
;
A
#
# COMPACT_ATOMS: atom_id res chain seq x y z
N MET A 1 10.43 10.19 42.04
CA MET A 1 10.55 10.78 40.70
C MET A 1 9.29 10.43 39.93
N THR A 2 8.36 11.35 39.85
CA THR A 2 7.05 11.19 39.19
C THR A 2 7.29 11.14 37.69
N ARG A 3 7.05 10.00 37.05
CA ARG A 3 6.98 9.92 35.58
C ARG A 3 5.80 10.78 35.14
N VAL A 4 6.07 11.97 34.61
CA VAL A 4 5.11 12.72 33.81
C VAL A 4 4.77 11.81 32.63
N SER A 5 3.58 11.23 32.61
CA SER A 5 3.07 10.54 31.45
C SER A 5 2.91 11.58 30.36
N ALA A 6 3.86 11.63 29.41
CA ALA A 6 3.72 12.46 28.22
C ALA A 6 2.39 12.07 27.56
N GLU A 7 1.46 13.03 27.44
CA GLU A 7 0.20 12.80 26.72
C GLU A 7 0.50 12.33 25.31
N LEU A 8 -0.14 11.22 24.91
CA LEU A 8 -0.02 10.71 23.55
C LEU A 8 -0.49 11.78 22.55
N SER A 9 0.20 11.93 21.46
CA SER A 9 -0.25 12.78 20.35
C SER A 9 -1.57 12.29 19.76
N ASP A 10 -2.27 13.15 19.01
CA ASP A 10 -3.53 12.80 18.36
C ASP A 10 -3.39 11.59 17.43
N ALA A 11 -2.29 11.53 16.67
CA ALA A 11 -2.00 10.39 15.79
C ALA A 11 -1.83 9.10 16.59
N ARG A 12 -1.09 9.10 17.69
CA ARG A 12 -0.90 7.92 18.53
C ARG A 12 -2.18 7.52 19.26
N ARG A 13 -3.01 8.47 19.70
CA ARG A 13 -4.33 8.19 20.28
C ARG A 13 -5.24 7.52 19.24
N ALA A 14 -5.27 8.02 18.02
CA ALA A 14 -6.03 7.42 16.92
C ALA A 14 -5.57 5.99 16.63
N ILE A 15 -4.26 5.73 16.58
CA ILE A 15 -3.68 4.41 16.35
C ILE A 15 -4.02 3.45 17.50
N ALA A 16 -3.83 3.87 18.75
CA ALA A 16 -4.12 3.04 19.92
C ALA A 16 -5.61 2.70 20.02
N GLY A 17 -6.50 3.64 19.70
CA GLY A 17 -7.97 3.47 19.73
C GLY A 17 -8.57 2.84 18.46
N ALA A 18 -7.76 2.50 17.45
CA ALA A 18 -8.24 1.98 16.18
C ALA A 18 -8.97 0.64 16.34
N ARG A 19 -10.17 0.52 15.77
CA ARG A 19 -10.99 -0.69 15.82
C ARG A 19 -10.73 -1.65 14.67
N ARG A 20 -10.46 -1.14 13.48
CA ARG A 20 -10.08 -1.96 12.32
C ARG A 20 -8.66 -1.64 11.95
N VAL A 21 -7.79 -2.63 12.04
CA VAL A 21 -6.36 -2.44 11.82
C VAL A 21 -5.81 -3.41 10.78
N VAL A 22 -4.85 -2.93 10.01
CA VAL A 22 -4.03 -3.78 9.15
C VAL A 22 -2.65 -3.87 9.78
N VAL A 23 -2.14 -5.09 9.94
CA VAL A 23 -0.81 -5.37 10.49
C VAL A 23 0.05 -6.00 9.40
N LYS A 24 1.00 -5.24 8.88
CA LYS A 24 1.98 -5.76 7.92
C LYS A 24 3.22 -6.25 8.63
N ILE A 25 3.68 -7.42 8.25
CA ILE A 25 4.85 -8.07 8.83
C ILE A 25 5.89 -8.34 7.73
N GLY A 26 7.09 -7.80 7.92
CA GLY A 26 8.20 -7.93 6.99
C GLY A 26 8.80 -9.35 6.98
N SER A 27 9.42 -9.75 5.85
CA SER A 27 10.05 -11.07 5.71
C SER A 27 11.16 -11.33 6.73
N SER A 28 11.96 -10.32 7.07
CA SER A 28 13.03 -10.41 8.08
C SER A 28 12.52 -10.80 9.48
N ALA A 29 11.27 -10.43 9.81
CA ALA A 29 10.64 -10.81 11.07
C ALA A 29 10.19 -12.28 11.10
N LEU A 30 9.88 -12.87 9.93
CA LEU A 30 9.27 -14.19 9.81
C LEU A 30 10.23 -15.30 9.38
N THR A 31 11.37 -14.94 8.75
CA THR A 31 12.33 -15.92 8.23
C THR A 31 13.65 -15.87 8.98
N SER A 32 14.32 -17.02 9.09
CA SER A 32 15.66 -17.13 9.66
C SER A 32 16.75 -16.90 8.59
N LEU A 33 17.98 -16.59 9.03
CA LEU A 33 19.14 -16.45 8.14
C LEU A 33 19.54 -17.78 7.48
N THR A 34 19.23 -18.91 8.12
CA THR A 34 19.50 -20.27 7.63
C THR A 34 18.41 -20.79 6.68
N GLY A 35 17.41 -19.99 6.39
CA GLY A 35 16.22 -20.34 5.60
C GLY A 35 15.09 -20.92 6.46
N GLY A 36 13.85 -20.86 5.92
CA GLY A 36 12.66 -21.33 6.62
C GLY A 36 12.03 -20.29 7.54
N LEU A 37 10.89 -20.66 8.14
CA LEU A 37 10.11 -19.81 9.02
C LEU A 37 10.65 -19.85 10.45
N ALA A 38 10.70 -18.70 11.10
CA ALA A 38 11.03 -18.54 12.51
C ALA A 38 9.74 -18.64 13.35
N ILE A 39 9.32 -19.88 13.66
CA ILE A 39 8.03 -20.17 14.31
C ILE A 39 7.87 -19.40 15.61
N ASP A 40 8.88 -19.36 16.48
CA ASP A 40 8.82 -18.62 17.75
C ASP A 40 8.54 -17.13 17.59
N ARG A 41 9.02 -16.53 16.48
CA ARG A 41 8.74 -15.11 16.16
C ARG A 41 7.32 -14.94 15.65
N LEU A 42 6.88 -15.87 14.81
CA LEU A 42 5.52 -15.90 14.28
C LEU A 42 4.51 -16.09 15.40
N ASP A 43 4.78 -16.97 16.36
CA ASP A 43 3.95 -17.19 17.55
C ASP A 43 3.81 -15.93 18.40
N ARG A 44 4.91 -15.22 18.67
CA ARG A 44 4.86 -13.94 19.42
C ARG A 44 4.07 -12.85 18.68
N LEU A 45 4.16 -12.82 17.36
CA LEU A 45 3.36 -11.90 16.55
C LEU A 45 1.87 -12.26 16.60
N ALA A 46 1.53 -13.55 16.51
CA ALA A 46 0.17 -14.03 16.68
C ALA A 46 -0.39 -13.71 18.07
N ASP A 47 0.43 -13.84 19.13
CA ASP A 47 0.06 -13.49 20.50
C ASP A 47 -0.29 -11.99 20.62
N ALA A 48 0.54 -11.13 20.05
CA ALA A 48 0.33 -9.69 20.07
C ALA A 48 -0.94 -9.28 19.26
N ILE A 49 -1.16 -9.93 18.11
CA ILE A 49 -2.35 -9.73 17.28
C ILE A 49 -3.61 -10.18 18.01
N GLU A 50 -3.58 -11.37 18.61
CA GLU A 50 -4.71 -11.91 19.39
C GLU A 50 -5.04 -11.03 20.59
N ALA A 51 -4.02 -10.51 21.30
CA ALA A 51 -4.26 -9.55 22.38
C ALA A 51 -5.01 -8.32 21.90
N ARG A 52 -4.65 -7.77 20.72
CA ARG A 52 -5.35 -6.66 20.09
C ARG A 52 -6.78 -7.03 19.69
N MET A 53 -7.00 -8.24 19.15
CA MET A 53 -8.33 -8.75 18.78
C MET A 53 -9.23 -8.91 20.01
N ARG A 54 -8.71 -9.43 21.13
CA ARG A 54 -9.43 -9.52 22.40
C ARG A 54 -9.79 -8.17 22.98
N ALA A 55 -9.00 -7.15 22.70
CA ALA A 55 -9.31 -5.76 23.08
C ALA A 55 -10.39 -5.11 22.19
N GLY A 56 -10.96 -5.86 21.22
CA GLY A 56 -12.10 -5.45 20.42
C GLY A 56 -11.75 -4.88 19.04
N SER A 57 -10.52 -5.11 18.56
CA SER A 57 -10.15 -4.70 17.20
C SER A 57 -10.35 -5.84 16.19
N ASP A 58 -10.82 -5.49 14.99
CA ASP A 58 -10.75 -6.35 13.80
C ASP A 58 -9.35 -6.25 13.17
N VAL A 59 -8.69 -7.36 12.92
CA VAL A 59 -7.32 -7.38 12.39
C VAL A 59 -7.25 -8.10 11.05
N VAL A 60 -6.59 -7.47 10.08
CA VAL A 60 -6.14 -8.08 8.83
C VAL A 60 -4.62 -8.12 8.84
N VAL A 61 -4.05 -9.29 8.62
CA VAL A 61 -2.59 -9.49 8.56
C VAL A 61 -2.15 -9.41 7.10
N VAL A 62 -1.12 -8.60 6.80
CA VAL A 62 -0.41 -8.63 5.51
C VAL A 62 0.96 -9.22 5.73
N SER A 63 1.15 -10.46 5.29
CA SER A 63 2.34 -11.26 5.60
C SER A 63 3.30 -11.30 4.44
N SER A 64 4.58 -11.13 4.71
CA SER A 64 5.67 -11.43 3.78
C SER A 64 6.30 -12.79 4.11
N GLY A 65 7.33 -13.18 3.38
CA GLY A 65 8.19 -14.32 3.75
C GLY A 65 7.95 -15.59 2.94
N ALA A 66 6.97 -15.63 2.00
CA ALA A 66 6.70 -16.81 1.19
C ALA A 66 7.94 -17.29 0.41
N ILE A 67 8.62 -16.41 -0.34
CA ILE A 67 9.85 -16.79 -1.06
C ILE A 67 10.89 -17.38 -0.10
N GLY A 68 11.12 -16.72 1.06
CA GLY A 68 12.08 -17.19 2.06
C GLY A 68 11.74 -18.56 2.64
N ALA A 69 10.45 -18.79 2.91
CA ALA A 69 9.94 -20.07 3.42
C ALA A 69 10.09 -21.22 2.40
N GLY A 70 10.05 -20.92 1.10
CA GLY A 70 10.17 -21.91 0.03
C GLY A 70 11.60 -22.28 -0.35
N LEU A 71 12.63 -21.55 0.14
CA LEU A 71 14.02 -21.81 -0.27
C LEU A 71 14.49 -23.19 0.20
N ALA A 72 14.39 -23.48 1.48
CA ALA A 72 14.89 -24.74 2.06
C ALA A 72 14.17 -25.97 1.48
N PRO A 73 12.83 -26.02 1.36
CA PRO A 73 12.14 -27.15 0.74
C PRO A 73 12.55 -27.41 -0.72
N LEU A 74 12.98 -26.38 -1.44
CA LEU A 74 13.46 -26.49 -2.82
C LEU A 74 14.98 -26.69 -2.94
N GLY A 75 15.68 -26.88 -1.83
CA GLY A 75 17.14 -27.03 -1.81
C GLY A 75 17.91 -25.77 -2.24
N LEU A 76 17.27 -24.59 -2.19
CA LEU A 76 17.89 -23.32 -2.58
C LEU A 76 18.65 -22.72 -1.38
N THR A 77 19.94 -22.51 -1.54
CA THR A 77 20.82 -21.96 -0.49
C THR A 77 20.85 -20.42 -0.48
N ARG A 78 20.34 -19.79 -1.51
CA ARG A 78 20.28 -18.32 -1.67
C ARG A 78 19.01 -17.89 -2.37
N ARG A 79 18.64 -16.63 -2.18
CA ARG A 79 17.46 -16.05 -2.82
C ARG A 79 17.65 -16.01 -4.35
N PRO A 80 16.72 -16.57 -5.16
CA PRO A 80 16.81 -16.57 -6.61
C PRO A 80 16.74 -15.15 -7.18
N ARG A 81 17.37 -14.97 -8.35
CA ARG A 81 17.35 -13.68 -9.06
C ARG A 81 16.32 -13.66 -10.17
N ASP A 82 16.13 -14.79 -10.85
CA ASP A 82 15.16 -14.92 -11.94
C ASP A 82 13.72 -15.03 -11.40
N LEU A 83 12.77 -14.57 -12.21
CA LEU A 83 11.37 -14.49 -11.84
C LEU A 83 10.75 -15.86 -11.61
N ALA A 84 10.98 -16.82 -12.53
CA ALA A 84 10.36 -18.14 -12.47
C ALA A 84 10.74 -18.90 -11.20
N THR A 85 12.03 -18.86 -10.79
CA THR A 85 12.48 -19.49 -9.55
C THR A 85 11.95 -18.78 -8.31
N LYS A 86 11.80 -17.42 -8.35
CA LYS A 86 11.13 -16.68 -7.28
C LYS A 86 9.66 -17.10 -7.12
N GLN A 87 8.94 -17.22 -8.23
CA GLN A 87 7.53 -17.65 -8.25
C GLN A 87 7.38 -19.07 -7.73
N ALA A 88 8.25 -20.00 -8.16
CA ALA A 88 8.26 -21.38 -7.65
C ALA A 88 8.53 -21.42 -6.13
N ALA A 89 9.52 -20.66 -5.65
CA ALA A 89 9.82 -20.57 -4.22
C ALA A 89 8.66 -19.94 -3.43
N ALA A 90 8.03 -18.89 -3.97
CA ALA A 90 6.84 -18.28 -3.36
C ALA A 90 5.68 -19.28 -3.28
N SER A 91 5.42 -20.05 -4.34
CA SER A 91 4.33 -21.05 -4.38
C SER A 91 4.50 -22.12 -3.29
N VAL A 92 5.69 -22.69 -3.16
CA VAL A 92 5.99 -23.70 -2.12
C VAL A 92 5.96 -23.06 -0.72
N GLY A 93 6.59 -21.90 -0.56
CA GLY A 93 6.68 -21.23 0.74
C GLY A 93 5.39 -20.61 1.22
N GLN A 94 4.47 -20.25 0.31
CA GLN A 94 3.16 -19.73 0.68
C GLN A 94 2.32 -20.77 1.43
N LEU A 95 2.39 -22.04 1.03
CA LEU A 95 1.74 -23.14 1.75
C LEU A 95 2.28 -23.25 3.19
N ALA A 96 3.60 -23.24 3.34
CA ALA A 96 4.24 -23.33 4.66
C ALA A 96 3.90 -22.11 5.53
N LEU A 97 3.89 -20.91 4.94
CA LEU A 97 3.60 -19.66 5.65
C LEU A 97 2.16 -19.64 6.18
N VAL A 98 1.17 -19.95 5.34
CA VAL A 98 -0.24 -19.93 5.78
C VAL A 98 -0.53 -21.04 6.78
N HIS A 99 0.11 -22.21 6.63
CA HIS A 99 0.01 -23.29 7.61
C HIS A 99 0.57 -22.84 8.98
N ALA A 100 1.72 -22.19 9.00
CA ALA A 100 2.31 -21.66 10.24
C ALA A 100 1.39 -20.64 10.92
N TRP A 101 0.82 -19.68 10.17
CA TRP A 101 -0.18 -18.76 10.71
C TRP A 101 -1.40 -19.49 11.27
N GLY A 102 -1.93 -20.49 10.52
CA GLY A 102 -3.04 -21.31 10.97
C GLY A 102 -2.75 -22.03 12.29
N THR A 103 -1.56 -22.64 12.42
CA THR A 103 -1.13 -23.32 13.65
C THR A 103 -1.01 -22.36 14.82
N SER A 104 -0.41 -21.18 14.60
CA SER A 104 -0.23 -20.18 15.67
C SER A 104 -1.58 -19.63 16.15
N PHE A 105 -2.51 -19.32 15.27
CA PHE A 105 -3.83 -18.82 15.62
C PHE A 105 -4.77 -19.90 16.15
N ALA A 106 -4.55 -21.18 15.82
CA ALA A 106 -5.31 -22.30 16.39
C ALA A 106 -5.13 -22.41 17.92
N ARG A 107 -4.05 -21.91 18.50
CA ARG A 107 -3.85 -21.79 19.96
C ARG A 107 -4.92 -20.93 20.64
N TYR A 108 -5.64 -20.14 19.88
CA TYR A 108 -6.69 -19.20 20.30
C TYR A 108 -8.07 -19.53 19.70
N ASP A 109 -8.23 -20.73 19.14
CA ASP A 109 -9.44 -21.16 18.42
C ASP A 109 -9.84 -20.23 17.26
N ARG A 110 -8.83 -19.60 16.61
CA ARG A 110 -9.04 -18.72 15.45
C ARG A 110 -8.81 -19.49 14.15
N THR A 111 -9.76 -19.37 13.26
CA THR A 111 -9.60 -19.83 11.86
C THR A 111 -8.87 -18.77 11.04
N VAL A 112 -7.93 -19.20 10.20
CA VAL A 112 -7.19 -18.33 9.27
C VAL A 112 -7.75 -18.50 7.86
N GLY A 113 -8.03 -17.39 7.17
CA GLY A 113 -8.37 -17.33 5.76
C GLY A 113 -7.25 -16.69 4.96
N GLN A 114 -6.72 -17.41 3.94
CA GLN A 114 -5.71 -16.86 3.02
C GLN A 114 -6.37 -16.05 1.91
N ILE A 115 -5.77 -14.89 1.60
CA ILE A 115 -6.12 -14.05 0.44
C ILE A 115 -4.83 -13.67 -0.28
N LEU A 116 -4.78 -13.98 -1.58
CA LEU A 116 -3.68 -13.58 -2.47
C LEU A 116 -4.17 -12.48 -3.41
N LEU A 117 -3.47 -11.36 -3.43
CA LEU A 117 -3.80 -10.20 -4.25
C LEU A 117 -2.62 -9.80 -5.14
N SER A 118 -2.92 -9.37 -6.33
CA SER A 118 -1.99 -8.74 -7.27
C SER A 118 -2.27 -7.24 -7.39
N ALA A 119 -1.38 -6.47 -7.99
CA ALA A 119 -1.62 -5.06 -8.29
C ALA A 119 -2.85 -4.88 -9.21
N ASP A 120 -3.08 -5.81 -10.13
CA ASP A 120 -4.22 -5.80 -11.04
C ASP A 120 -5.58 -5.96 -10.33
N ASP A 121 -5.60 -6.67 -9.18
CA ASP A 121 -6.84 -6.82 -8.38
C ASP A 121 -7.28 -5.50 -7.73
N PHE A 122 -6.34 -4.60 -7.49
CA PHE A 122 -6.68 -3.23 -7.06
C PHE A 122 -7.06 -2.34 -8.23
N ALA A 123 -6.56 -2.62 -9.43
CA ALA A 123 -6.82 -1.86 -10.64
C ALA A 123 -8.24 -2.13 -11.20
N ARG A 124 -8.73 -3.36 -11.09
CA ARG A 124 -10.03 -3.75 -11.63
C ARG A 124 -11.14 -3.58 -10.61
N ARG A 125 -12.14 -2.75 -10.93
CA ARG A 125 -13.26 -2.42 -10.01
C ARG A 125 -14.00 -3.66 -9.48
N GLU A 126 -14.16 -4.67 -10.31
CA GLU A 126 -14.87 -5.91 -9.93
C GLU A 126 -14.03 -6.74 -8.96
N HIS A 127 -12.74 -6.95 -9.25
CA HIS A 127 -11.80 -7.66 -8.37
C HIS A 127 -11.67 -6.94 -7.02
N HIS A 128 -11.48 -5.61 -7.05
CA HIS A 128 -11.43 -4.78 -5.84
C HIS A 128 -12.66 -4.99 -4.95
N ARG A 129 -13.88 -4.95 -5.54
CA ARG A 129 -15.14 -5.16 -4.79
C ARG A 129 -15.25 -6.57 -4.24
N ASN A 130 -14.85 -7.59 -5.01
CA ASN A 130 -14.89 -8.98 -4.58
C ASN A 130 -13.90 -9.25 -3.43
N ALA A 131 -12.67 -8.73 -3.52
CA ALA A 131 -11.68 -8.79 -2.45
C ALA A 131 -12.19 -8.13 -1.16
N GLN A 132 -12.78 -6.93 -1.27
CA GLN A 132 -13.40 -6.24 -0.13
C GLN A 132 -14.50 -7.06 0.52
N ARG A 133 -15.44 -7.60 -0.27
CA ARG A 133 -16.55 -8.43 0.25
C ARG A 133 -16.05 -9.69 0.93
N THR A 134 -15.01 -10.34 0.37
CA THR A 134 -14.42 -11.53 0.95
C THR A 134 -13.76 -11.22 2.31
N LEU A 135 -12.97 -10.14 2.39
CA LEU A 135 -12.37 -9.67 3.65
C LEU A 135 -13.42 -9.34 4.70
N ASP A 136 -14.47 -8.60 4.32
CA ASP A 136 -15.60 -8.28 5.22
C ASP A 136 -16.33 -9.55 5.67
N ARG A 137 -16.47 -10.55 4.80
CA ARG A 137 -17.13 -11.81 5.16
C ARG A 137 -16.30 -12.65 6.10
N LEU A 138 -14.98 -12.81 5.85
CA LEU A 138 -14.08 -13.49 6.80
C LEU A 138 -14.15 -12.86 8.18
N ARG A 139 -14.08 -11.54 8.24
CA ARG A 139 -14.24 -10.78 9.48
C ARG A 139 -15.56 -11.11 10.20
N SER A 140 -16.69 -11.08 9.47
CA SER A 140 -18.02 -11.35 10.05
C SER A 140 -18.17 -12.79 10.55
N LEU A 141 -17.35 -13.70 10.04
CA LEU A 141 -17.27 -15.11 10.47
C LEU A 141 -16.22 -15.33 11.59
N GLY A 142 -15.56 -14.28 12.06
CA GLY A 142 -14.53 -14.37 13.10
C GLY A 142 -13.18 -14.94 12.64
N ALA A 143 -12.99 -15.10 11.34
CA ALA A 143 -11.73 -15.59 10.78
C ALA A 143 -10.70 -14.47 10.63
N VAL A 144 -9.42 -14.79 10.88
CA VAL A 144 -8.29 -13.88 10.66
C VAL A 144 -7.88 -13.96 9.19
N ALA A 145 -7.99 -12.85 8.47
CA ALA A 145 -7.53 -12.77 7.10
C ALA A 145 -6.01 -12.57 7.05
N VAL A 146 -5.29 -13.48 6.39
CA VAL A 146 -3.85 -13.37 6.08
C VAL A 146 -3.71 -13.10 4.58
N VAL A 147 -3.33 -11.88 4.26
CA VAL A 147 -3.15 -11.38 2.89
C VAL A 147 -1.68 -11.45 2.50
N ASN A 148 -1.40 -11.83 1.26
CA ASN A 148 -0.06 -11.73 0.66
C ASN A 148 -0.17 -11.35 -0.82
N GLU A 149 0.96 -10.97 -1.43
CA GLU A 149 1.04 -10.83 -2.88
C GLU A 149 0.85 -12.20 -3.56
N ASN A 150 0.12 -12.23 -4.68
CA ASN A 150 0.04 -13.39 -5.55
C ASN A 150 1.28 -13.44 -6.46
N ASP A 151 2.41 -13.82 -5.86
CA ASP A 151 3.70 -13.91 -6.55
C ASP A 151 3.65 -14.79 -7.80
N THR A 152 2.77 -15.79 -7.85
CA THR A 152 2.70 -16.77 -8.95
C THR A 152 2.29 -16.13 -10.28
N VAL A 153 1.47 -15.10 -10.25
CA VAL A 153 0.98 -14.39 -11.45
C VAL A 153 1.58 -12.97 -11.58
N ALA A 154 2.41 -12.53 -10.61
CA ALA A 154 3.05 -11.23 -10.67
C ALA A 154 4.12 -11.20 -11.77
N THR A 155 4.11 -10.17 -12.61
CA THR A 155 5.14 -9.91 -13.62
C THR A 155 6.23 -8.98 -13.09
N GLU A 156 7.36 -8.86 -13.77
CA GLU A 156 8.43 -7.94 -13.33
C GLU A 156 7.97 -6.48 -13.35
N GLU A 157 7.07 -6.12 -14.27
CA GLU A 157 6.52 -4.77 -14.41
C GLU A 157 5.36 -4.50 -13.44
N ILE A 158 4.63 -5.55 -13.01
CA ILE A 158 3.38 -5.44 -12.23
C ILE A 158 3.54 -6.15 -10.88
N ARG A 159 4.60 -5.82 -10.13
CA ARG A 159 4.84 -6.29 -8.76
C ARG A 159 4.67 -5.14 -7.78
N PHE A 160 4.15 -5.46 -6.60
CA PHE A 160 4.24 -4.50 -5.49
C PHE A 160 5.71 -4.23 -5.08
N GLY A 161 6.62 -5.18 -5.39
CA GLY A 161 8.03 -5.10 -4.99
C GLY A 161 8.25 -5.40 -3.52
N ASP A 162 7.36 -4.95 -2.68
CA ASP A 162 7.25 -5.34 -1.28
C ASP A 162 5.79 -5.21 -0.77
N ASN A 163 5.50 -5.90 0.33
CA ASN A 163 4.17 -5.90 0.93
C ASN A 163 3.84 -4.62 1.73
N ASP A 164 4.74 -3.64 1.83
CA ASP A 164 4.44 -2.37 2.49
C ASP A 164 3.38 -1.60 1.69
N ARG A 165 3.56 -1.51 0.36
CA ARG A 165 2.56 -0.91 -0.54
C ARG A 165 1.25 -1.70 -0.56
N LEU A 166 1.32 -3.04 -0.64
CA LEU A 166 0.14 -3.90 -0.56
C LEU A 166 -0.64 -3.62 0.72
N ALA A 167 0.03 -3.50 1.86
CA ALA A 167 -0.61 -3.24 3.14
C ALA A 167 -1.33 -1.88 3.17
N ALA A 168 -0.75 -0.84 2.59
CA ALA A 168 -1.40 0.47 2.47
C ALA A 168 -2.67 0.41 1.59
N LEU A 169 -2.63 -0.33 0.48
CA LEU A 169 -3.78 -0.56 -0.39
C LEU A 169 -4.87 -1.39 0.33
N VAL A 170 -4.48 -2.45 1.04
CA VAL A 170 -5.40 -3.27 1.86
C VAL A 170 -6.02 -2.42 2.98
N ALA A 171 -5.24 -1.57 3.66
CA ALA A 171 -5.76 -0.69 4.70
C ALA A 171 -6.86 0.25 4.16
N HIS A 172 -6.65 0.79 2.95
CA HIS A 172 -7.70 1.56 2.28
C HIS A 172 -8.89 0.70 1.87
N LEU A 173 -8.65 -0.48 1.28
CA LEU A 173 -9.67 -1.43 0.81
C LEU A 173 -10.65 -1.83 1.92
N VAL A 174 -10.12 -2.19 3.10
CA VAL A 174 -10.95 -2.62 4.24
C VAL A 174 -11.48 -1.45 5.08
N GLY A 175 -11.13 -0.22 4.74
CA GLY A 175 -11.49 0.95 5.54
C GLY A 175 -10.85 0.94 6.93
N ALA A 176 -9.57 0.57 7.03
CA ALA A 176 -8.85 0.51 8.30
C ALA A 176 -8.79 1.87 9.01
N ASP A 177 -8.78 1.82 10.34
CA ASP A 177 -8.58 2.99 11.21
C ASP A 177 -7.09 3.23 11.49
N ALA A 178 -6.24 2.19 11.35
CA ALA A 178 -4.79 2.30 11.44
C ALA A 178 -4.07 1.21 10.64
N LEU A 179 -2.83 1.51 10.20
CA LEU A 179 -1.90 0.57 9.60
C LEU A 179 -0.66 0.44 10.49
N PHE A 180 -0.28 -0.78 10.82
CA PHE A 180 0.96 -1.10 11.51
C PHE A 180 1.95 -1.71 10.51
N LEU A 181 3.13 -1.09 10.36
CA LEU A 181 4.24 -1.60 9.57
C LEU A 181 5.30 -2.17 10.52
N LEU A 182 5.23 -3.48 10.77
CA LEU A 182 6.19 -4.18 11.64
C LEU A 182 7.38 -4.68 10.82
N SER A 183 8.58 -4.27 11.22
CA SER A 183 9.82 -4.46 10.48
C SER A 183 10.98 -4.84 11.42
N ASP A 184 12.19 -4.89 10.88
CA ASP A 184 13.46 -5.07 11.61
C ASP A 184 14.02 -3.75 12.17
N VAL A 185 13.37 -2.62 11.91
CA VAL A 185 13.79 -1.29 12.38
C VAL A 185 12.81 -0.77 13.43
N ALA A 186 13.34 -0.05 14.43
CA ALA A 186 12.53 0.51 15.51
C ALA A 186 11.59 1.66 15.04
N GLY A 187 11.89 2.30 13.92
CA GLY A 187 11.12 3.39 13.36
C GLY A 187 11.92 4.17 12.32
N LEU A 188 11.54 5.42 12.09
CA LEU A 188 12.20 6.31 11.15
C LEU A 188 13.33 7.08 11.83
N TYR A 189 14.41 7.27 11.10
CA TYR A 189 15.57 8.11 11.50
C TYR A 189 15.85 9.12 10.40
N ASP A 190 16.46 10.23 10.73
CA ASP A 190 16.88 11.27 9.78
C ASP A 190 18.07 10.82 8.90
N GLY A 191 18.81 9.79 9.35
CA GLY A 191 19.94 9.17 8.65
C GLY A 191 20.02 7.67 8.89
N ASP A 192 21.16 7.05 8.53
CA ASP A 192 21.41 5.62 8.80
C ASP A 192 21.86 5.44 10.27
N PRO A 193 21.04 4.84 11.16
CA PRO A 193 21.37 4.68 12.57
C PRO A 193 22.61 3.82 12.82
N ARG A 194 23.04 3.01 11.84
CA ARG A 194 24.28 2.22 11.93
C ARG A 194 25.54 3.09 11.83
N LYS A 195 25.41 4.32 11.37
CA LYS A 195 26.54 5.28 11.26
C LYS A 195 26.74 6.15 12.50
N GLY A 196 25.83 6.06 13.50
CA GLY A 196 26.02 6.65 14.82
C GLY A 196 25.43 8.05 15.03
N ASP A 197 25.12 8.80 13.95
CA ASP A 197 24.70 10.23 14.05
C ASP A 197 23.22 10.46 13.69
N ALA A 198 22.41 9.39 13.63
CA ALA A 198 21.01 9.50 13.21
C ALA A 198 20.07 9.71 14.42
N ASN A 199 19.21 10.72 14.32
CA ASN A 199 18.18 10.99 15.33
C ASN A 199 16.90 10.23 15.00
N PHE A 200 16.25 9.69 16.03
CA PHE A 200 14.98 9.02 15.93
C PHE A 200 13.83 10.01 15.72
N ILE A 201 12.98 9.74 14.74
CA ILE A 201 11.79 10.55 14.45
C ILE A 201 10.58 9.84 15.03
N GLY A 202 10.08 10.32 16.16
CA GLY A 202 8.95 9.70 16.84
C GLY A 202 7.60 9.93 16.15
N GLU A 203 7.45 11.03 15.42
CA GLU A 203 6.19 11.39 14.77
C GLU A 203 6.43 12.19 13.48
N VAL A 204 5.61 11.90 12.46
CA VAL A 204 5.55 12.60 11.17
C VAL A 204 4.12 13.13 11.00
N ARG A 205 3.95 14.46 11.04
CA ARG A 205 2.66 15.14 10.91
C ARG A 205 2.41 15.67 9.52
N THR A 206 3.48 16.13 8.88
CA THR A 206 3.44 16.73 7.55
C THR A 206 4.58 16.22 6.68
N SER A 207 4.54 16.54 5.39
CA SER A 207 5.66 16.22 4.49
C SER A 207 6.94 16.96 4.84
N ALA A 208 6.83 18.15 5.48
CA ALA A 208 7.99 18.94 5.91
C ALA A 208 8.82 18.23 7.01
N ASP A 209 8.20 17.39 7.83
CA ASP A 209 8.90 16.60 8.86
C ASP A 209 9.84 15.53 8.24
N LEU A 210 9.74 15.35 6.93
CA LEU A 210 10.54 14.39 6.15
C LEU A 210 11.61 15.08 5.29
N ASP A 211 11.71 16.41 5.37
CA ASP A 211 12.74 17.17 4.68
C ASP A 211 14.12 16.82 5.27
N GLY A 212 15.04 16.39 4.42
CA GLY A 212 16.37 15.95 4.84
C GLY A 212 16.48 14.49 5.28
N VAL A 213 15.36 13.73 5.35
CA VAL A 213 15.39 12.29 5.67
C VAL A 213 15.98 11.50 4.53
N ILE A 214 17.11 10.83 4.76
CA ILE A 214 17.78 9.98 3.78
C ILE A 214 17.24 8.55 3.89
N ALA A 215 16.29 8.20 3.05
CA ALA A 215 15.75 6.85 2.97
C ALA A 215 16.70 5.92 2.22
N GLY A 216 17.43 5.06 2.94
CA GLY A 216 18.33 4.06 2.37
C GLY A 216 17.60 2.90 1.68
N SER A 217 18.28 2.25 0.72
CA SER A 217 17.82 1.00 0.08
C SER A 217 17.99 -0.20 1.03
N GLY A 218 17.07 -1.19 0.93
CA GLY A 218 16.87 -2.29 1.87
C GLY A 218 18.05 -3.20 2.19
N GLY A 219 17.88 -3.99 3.25
CA GLY A 219 18.87 -4.94 3.79
C GLY A 219 18.92 -6.28 3.04
N VAL A 220 19.80 -7.17 3.49
CA VAL A 220 20.16 -8.47 2.86
C VAL A 220 18.98 -9.46 2.74
N LEU A 221 17.99 -9.37 3.61
CA LEU A 221 16.87 -10.35 3.71
C LEU A 221 15.54 -9.88 3.11
N GLY A 222 15.39 -8.60 2.69
CA GLY A 222 14.14 -8.04 2.19
C GLY A 222 14.32 -7.14 0.97
N THR A 223 13.30 -7.08 0.11
CA THR A 223 13.23 -6.14 -1.02
C THR A 223 12.76 -4.74 -0.59
N GLY A 224 12.13 -4.63 0.61
CA GLY A 224 11.60 -3.39 1.15
C GLY A 224 12.61 -2.64 2.01
N GLY A 225 13.15 -1.53 1.51
CA GLY A 225 13.98 -0.59 2.27
C GLY A 225 13.14 0.44 3.04
N MET A 226 13.82 1.38 3.72
CA MET A 226 13.14 2.50 4.39
C MET A 226 12.32 3.35 3.41
N ALA A 227 12.81 3.53 2.17
CA ALA A 227 12.09 4.27 1.12
C ALA A 227 10.72 3.67 0.82
N SER A 228 10.60 2.34 0.77
CA SER A 228 9.34 1.66 0.55
C SER A 228 8.37 1.84 1.72
N LYS A 229 8.85 1.69 2.96
CA LYS A 229 8.04 1.92 4.16
C LYS A 229 7.52 3.34 4.25
N LEU A 230 8.37 4.30 3.95
CA LEU A 230 8.02 5.71 3.90
C LEU A 230 6.97 5.99 2.81
N SER A 231 7.14 5.41 1.61
CA SER A 231 6.17 5.51 0.53
C SER A 231 4.82 4.91 0.92
N ALA A 232 4.81 3.72 1.54
CA ALA A 232 3.59 3.07 2.02
C ALA A 232 2.92 3.84 3.16
N ALA A 233 3.69 4.39 4.10
CA ALA A 233 3.16 5.22 5.17
C ALA A 233 2.51 6.49 4.63
N ARG A 234 3.14 7.17 3.67
CA ARG A 234 2.56 8.33 2.97
C ARG A 234 1.29 7.95 2.23
N LEU A 235 1.31 6.83 1.51
CA LEU A 235 0.16 6.32 0.78
C LEU A 235 -1.06 6.11 1.71
N ALA A 236 -0.86 5.44 2.85
CA ALA A 236 -1.91 5.21 3.83
C ALA A 236 -2.37 6.52 4.50
N ALA A 237 -1.44 7.40 4.87
CA ALA A 237 -1.75 8.70 5.46
C ALA A 237 -2.58 9.58 4.50
N ASP A 238 -2.26 9.59 3.20
CA ASP A 238 -3.03 10.26 2.15
C ASP A 238 -4.44 9.67 1.98
N ALA A 239 -4.59 8.37 2.26
CA ALA A 239 -5.90 7.71 2.31
C ALA A 239 -6.68 7.99 3.60
N GLY A 240 -6.14 8.78 4.52
CA GLY A 240 -6.76 9.08 5.82
C GLY A 240 -6.60 7.97 6.86
N VAL A 241 -5.56 7.12 6.71
CA VAL A 241 -5.23 6.04 7.64
C VAL A 241 -3.90 6.37 8.34
N PRO A 242 -3.89 6.62 9.65
CA PRO A 242 -2.65 6.83 10.39
C PRO A 242 -1.82 5.55 10.42
N VAL A 243 -0.49 5.69 10.47
CA VAL A 243 0.45 4.56 10.39
C VAL A 243 1.38 4.54 11.59
N LEU A 244 1.69 3.35 12.10
CA LEU A 244 2.77 3.12 13.06
C LEU A 244 3.84 2.23 12.42
N LEU A 245 5.04 2.75 12.27
CA LEU A 245 6.22 1.98 11.89
C LEU A 245 6.99 1.61 13.14
N ALA A 246 7.16 0.31 13.42
CA ALA A 246 7.82 -0.17 14.63
C ALA A 246 8.61 -1.47 14.37
N ALA A 247 9.47 -1.83 15.33
CA ALA A 247 10.13 -3.13 15.30
C ALA A 247 9.14 -4.26 15.55
N ALA A 248 9.25 -5.35 14.78
CA ALA A 248 8.44 -6.55 14.99
C ALA A 248 8.68 -7.19 16.36
N ALA A 249 9.86 -6.98 16.93
CA ALA A 249 10.17 -7.42 18.28
C ALA A 249 9.35 -6.69 19.37
N GLU A 250 8.85 -5.49 19.06
CA GLU A 250 8.03 -4.64 19.93
C GLU A 250 6.53 -4.71 19.56
N ALA A 251 6.11 -5.76 18.84
CA ALA A 251 4.75 -5.89 18.32
C ALA A 251 3.68 -5.78 19.40
N ALA A 252 3.92 -6.36 20.59
CA ALA A 252 2.97 -6.29 21.71
C ALA A 252 2.72 -4.84 22.16
N GLU A 253 3.76 -4.04 22.27
CA GLU A 253 3.66 -2.63 22.67
C GLU A 253 3.14 -1.76 21.54
N ALA A 254 3.59 -2.00 20.31
CA ALA A 254 3.10 -1.31 19.12
C ALA A 254 1.58 -1.49 18.95
N LEU A 255 1.10 -2.73 19.01
CA LEU A 255 -0.32 -3.07 18.86
C LEU A 255 -1.16 -2.74 20.10
N GLY A 256 -0.56 -2.64 21.28
CA GLY A 256 -1.22 -2.26 22.52
C GLY A 256 -1.33 -0.76 22.69
N SER A 257 -0.31 -0.16 23.28
CA SER A 257 -0.27 1.27 23.63
C SER A 257 0.05 2.21 22.48
N GLY A 258 0.75 1.73 21.43
CA GLY A 258 1.23 2.55 20.32
C GLY A 258 2.32 3.57 20.71
N THR A 259 3.02 3.34 21.83
CA THR A 259 4.03 4.28 22.37
C THR A 259 5.39 4.14 21.72
N VAL A 260 5.67 3.00 21.09
CA VAL A 260 6.93 2.72 20.36
C VAL A 260 6.85 3.16 18.90
N GLY A 261 7.97 3.18 18.22
CA GLY A 261 8.04 3.41 16.78
C GLY A 261 7.77 4.85 16.35
N THR A 262 7.62 5.03 15.05
CA THR A 262 7.27 6.31 14.41
C THR A 262 5.81 6.32 14.01
N ALA A 263 5.06 7.29 14.52
CA ALA A 263 3.67 7.52 14.14
C ALA A 263 3.59 8.51 12.95
N PHE A 264 2.81 8.17 11.93
CA PHE A 264 2.48 9.05 10.81
C PHE A 264 1.02 9.48 10.94
N ALA A 265 0.79 10.78 11.00
CA ALA A 265 -0.55 11.33 11.09
C ALA A 265 -1.31 11.16 9.77
N ALA A 266 -2.58 10.80 9.87
CA ALA A 266 -3.46 10.75 8.70
C ALA A 266 -3.77 12.17 8.19
N ARG A 267 -3.97 12.32 6.88
CA ARG A 267 -4.51 13.56 6.32
C ARG A 267 -5.98 13.74 6.74
N PRO A 268 -6.41 14.99 6.99
CA PRO A 268 -7.77 15.27 7.47
C PRO A 268 -8.87 14.83 6.49
N VAL A 269 -8.56 14.82 5.19
CA VAL A 269 -9.52 14.48 4.13
C VAL A 269 -9.18 13.11 3.55
N ARG A 270 -10.05 12.14 3.81
CA ARG A 270 -9.94 10.81 3.24
C ARG A 270 -10.34 10.83 1.76
N LEU A 271 -9.45 10.34 0.88
CA LEU A 271 -9.79 10.14 -0.52
C LEU A 271 -10.88 9.08 -0.65
N SER A 272 -11.83 9.30 -1.59
CA SER A 272 -12.76 8.22 -1.95
C SER A 272 -11.99 7.03 -2.56
N ALA A 273 -12.54 5.81 -2.46
CA ALA A 273 -11.90 4.61 -2.99
C ALA A 273 -11.52 4.75 -4.47
N ARG A 274 -12.36 5.41 -5.29
CA ARG A 274 -12.09 5.66 -6.70
C ARG A 274 -10.90 6.61 -6.90
N ARG A 275 -10.86 7.75 -6.18
CA ARG A 275 -9.75 8.71 -6.27
C ARG A 275 -8.45 8.14 -5.77
N PHE A 276 -8.51 7.38 -4.68
CA PHE A 276 -7.33 6.67 -4.15
C PHE A 276 -6.79 5.67 -5.18
N TRP A 277 -7.69 4.89 -5.81
CA TRP A 277 -7.31 3.94 -6.85
C TRP A 277 -6.64 4.64 -8.05
N VAL A 278 -7.26 5.68 -8.60
CA VAL A 278 -6.69 6.46 -9.73
C VAL A 278 -5.31 7.00 -9.39
N ARG A 279 -5.14 7.51 -8.18
CA ARG A 279 -3.88 8.14 -7.76
C ARG A 279 -2.76 7.15 -7.52
N HIS A 280 -3.06 5.99 -6.94
CA HIS A 280 -2.06 5.15 -6.29
C HIS A 280 -2.04 3.69 -6.74
N ALA A 281 -3.18 3.11 -7.09
CA ALA A 281 -3.28 1.68 -7.38
C ALA A 281 -3.21 1.37 -8.88
N ALA A 282 -3.70 2.26 -9.73
CA ALA A 282 -3.71 2.07 -11.17
C ALA A 282 -2.38 2.46 -11.80
N ASP A 283 -1.91 1.62 -12.73
CA ASP A 283 -0.81 1.98 -13.61
C ASP A 283 -1.32 2.87 -14.75
N SER A 284 -0.56 3.91 -15.08
CA SER A 284 -0.85 4.76 -16.21
C SER A 284 -0.58 3.99 -17.52
N ARG A 285 -1.60 3.89 -18.39
CA ARG A 285 -1.48 3.24 -19.71
C ARG A 285 -0.99 4.19 -20.80
N GLY A 286 -0.88 5.47 -20.47
CA GLY A 286 -0.43 6.51 -21.40
C GLY A 286 -0.54 7.89 -20.78
N ALA A 287 -0.31 8.90 -21.60
CA ALA A 287 -0.37 10.28 -21.18
C ALA A 287 -1.16 11.15 -22.16
N ILE A 288 -1.92 12.08 -21.61
CA ILE A 288 -2.59 13.16 -22.35
C ILE A 288 -1.82 14.45 -22.05
N LEU A 289 -1.31 15.08 -23.10
CA LEU A 289 -0.64 16.36 -23.00
C LEU A 289 -1.69 17.47 -23.02
N ILE A 290 -1.65 18.36 -22.05
CA ILE A 290 -2.66 19.41 -21.88
C ILE A 290 -2.01 20.80 -21.88
N ASP A 291 -2.78 21.81 -22.32
CA ASP A 291 -2.34 23.19 -22.30
C ASP A 291 -2.45 23.84 -20.91
N SER A 292 -1.96 25.07 -20.77
CA SER A 292 -1.97 25.80 -19.51
C SER A 292 -3.38 26.10 -18.99
N GLY A 293 -4.35 26.31 -19.85
CA GLY A 293 -5.74 26.55 -19.48
C GLY A 293 -6.39 25.27 -18.92
N ALA A 294 -6.09 24.12 -19.51
CA ALA A 294 -6.54 22.82 -19.00
C ALA A 294 -5.84 22.46 -17.67
N VAL A 295 -4.55 22.80 -17.52
CA VAL A 295 -3.86 22.64 -16.21
C VAL A 295 -4.60 23.42 -15.12
N GLU A 296 -4.95 24.68 -15.36
CA GLU A 296 -5.68 25.51 -14.40
C GLU A 296 -7.07 24.91 -14.10
N ALA A 297 -7.79 24.49 -15.14
CA ALA A 297 -9.13 23.91 -14.99
C ALA A 297 -9.11 22.61 -14.17
N VAL A 298 -8.14 21.72 -14.43
CA VAL A 298 -8.02 20.39 -13.83
C VAL A 298 -7.40 20.46 -12.44
N ALA A 299 -6.26 21.16 -12.31
CA ALA A 299 -5.49 21.15 -11.07
C ALA A 299 -6.08 22.09 -10.01
N ASN A 300 -6.58 23.26 -10.38
CA ASN A 300 -7.03 24.28 -9.45
C ASN A 300 -8.56 24.38 -9.33
N ALA A 301 -9.28 24.35 -10.47
CA ALA A 301 -10.73 24.53 -10.48
C ALA A 301 -11.52 23.20 -10.33
N ARG A 302 -10.87 22.03 -10.28
CA ARG A 302 -11.49 20.70 -10.18
C ARG A 302 -12.55 20.45 -11.24
N ARG A 303 -12.30 20.90 -12.47
CA ARG A 303 -13.21 20.71 -13.61
C ARG A 303 -12.82 19.48 -14.43
N SER A 304 -13.78 18.95 -15.17
CA SER A 304 -13.55 17.90 -16.16
C SER A 304 -12.58 18.35 -17.25
N LEU A 305 -11.75 17.41 -17.73
CA LEU A 305 -10.91 17.65 -18.90
C LEU A 305 -11.75 17.53 -20.17
N LEU A 306 -11.72 18.56 -21.01
CA LEU A 306 -12.38 18.59 -22.31
C LEU A 306 -11.34 18.45 -23.43
N ALA A 307 -11.77 18.01 -24.62
CA ALA A 307 -10.91 17.87 -25.80
C ALA A 307 -10.22 19.17 -26.22
N ALA A 308 -10.87 20.32 -25.97
CA ALA A 308 -10.33 21.65 -26.29
C ALA A 308 -8.98 21.96 -25.59
N GLY A 309 -8.75 21.41 -24.38
CA GLY A 309 -7.50 21.62 -23.63
C GLY A 309 -6.40 20.58 -23.90
N ILE A 310 -6.59 19.71 -24.90
CA ILE A 310 -5.65 18.63 -25.20
C ILE A 310 -4.80 18.99 -26.40
N VAL A 311 -3.49 18.91 -26.23
CA VAL A 311 -2.50 19.21 -27.29
C VAL A 311 -1.84 17.98 -27.87
N GLY A 312 -1.99 16.81 -27.22
CA GLY A 312 -1.42 15.56 -27.73
C GLY A 312 -1.74 14.36 -26.87
N VAL A 313 -1.46 13.18 -27.40
CA VAL A 313 -1.67 11.88 -26.77
C VAL A 313 -0.41 11.05 -26.90
N ARG A 314 -0.03 10.29 -25.86
CA ARG A 314 1.11 9.35 -25.84
C ARG A 314 0.67 8.01 -25.26
N GLY A 315 1.18 6.93 -25.83
CA GLY A 315 0.87 5.56 -25.39
C GLY A 315 -0.36 4.98 -26.08
N ARG A 316 -0.77 3.78 -25.62
CA ARG A 316 -1.96 3.07 -26.10
C ARG A 316 -2.86 2.81 -24.91
N PHE A 317 -4.03 3.39 -24.91
CA PHE A 317 -5.03 3.21 -23.87
C PHE A 317 -6.43 3.15 -24.48
N HIS A 318 -7.34 2.55 -23.75
CA HIS A 318 -8.77 2.44 -24.08
C HIS A 318 -9.62 3.21 -23.07
N GLY A 319 -10.87 3.48 -23.45
CA GLY A 319 -11.84 4.03 -22.52
C GLY A 319 -11.96 3.19 -21.25
N GLY A 320 -11.83 3.82 -20.08
CA GLY A 320 -11.76 3.17 -18.78
C GLY A 320 -10.36 3.01 -18.21
N ASP A 321 -9.31 3.20 -19.01
CA ASP A 321 -7.92 3.16 -18.54
C ASP A 321 -7.55 4.44 -17.76
N VAL A 322 -6.54 4.30 -16.87
CA VAL A 322 -5.94 5.46 -16.20
C VAL A 322 -4.80 6.02 -17.02
N VAL A 323 -4.81 7.34 -17.20
CA VAL A 323 -3.78 8.09 -17.93
C VAL A 323 -3.22 9.23 -17.09
N ASP A 324 -1.96 9.59 -17.34
CA ASP A 324 -1.32 10.76 -16.77
C ASP A 324 -1.68 12.01 -17.57
N LEU A 325 -1.97 13.11 -16.88
CA LEU A 325 -2.14 14.43 -17.49
C LEU A 325 -0.84 15.21 -17.32
N VAL A 326 -0.22 15.56 -18.45
CA VAL A 326 1.11 16.18 -18.51
C VAL A 326 0.98 17.61 -18.96
N GLY A 327 1.42 18.54 -18.13
CA GLY A 327 1.42 19.97 -18.42
C GLY A 327 2.49 20.41 -19.43
N PRO A 328 2.51 21.69 -19.83
CA PRO A 328 3.49 22.24 -20.77
C PRO A 328 4.95 22.13 -20.28
N ASP A 329 5.15 22.14 -18.97
CA ASP A 329 6.45 21.96 -18.29
C ASP A 329 6.92 20.50 -18.24
N ARG A 330 6.14 19.58 -18.85
CA ARG A 330 6.37 18.12 -18.88
C ARG A 330 6.22 17.45 -17.51
N THR A 331 5.63 18.10 -16.53
CA THR A 331 5.29 17.48 -15.24
C THR A 331 3.92 16.82 -15.30
N VAL A 332 3.75 15.72 -14.55
CA VAL A 332 2.44 15.08 -14.35
C VAL A 332 1.68 15.91 -13.32
N VAL A 333 0.60 16.56 -13.75
CA VAL A 333 -0.22 17.44 -12.89
C VAL A 333 -1.41 16.71 -12.26
N ALA A 334 -1.90 15.68 -12.95
CA ALA A 334 -3.04 14.88 -12.48
C ALA A 334 -3.04 13.51 -13.15
N ARG A 335 -3.89 12.61 -12.64
CA ARG A 335 -4.27 11.33 -13.24
C ARG A 335 -5.76 11.24 -13.35
N GLY A 336 -6.25 10.49 -14.33
CA GLY A 336 -7.69 10.29 -14.48
C GLY A 336 -8.06 9.10 -15.33
N VAL A 337 -9.31 8.64 -15.16
CA VAL A 337 -9.91 7.59 -16.00
C VAL A 337 -10.42 8.23 -17.27
N VAL A 338 -9.85 7.84 -18.41
CA VAL A 338 -10.23 8.38 -19.71
C VAL A 338 -11.49 7.72 -20.24
N GLU A 339 -12.33 8.48 -20.96
CA GLU A 339 -13.59 7.99 -21.55
C GLU A 339 -13.45 7.58 -23.02
N TYR A 340 -12.28 7.77 -23.62
CA TYR A 340 -11.99 7.56 -25.04
C TYR A 340 -10.76 6.69 -25.24
N ASP A 341 -10.73 5.99 -26.37
CA ASP A 341 -9.52 5.34 -26.85
C ASP A 341 -8.49 6.38 -27.33
N ALA A 342 -7.21 6.04 -27.23
CA ALA A 342 -6.11 6.93 -27.66
C ALA A 342 -6.26 7.35 -29.13
N ALA A 343 -6.69 6.41 -29.98
CA ALA A 343 -6.91 6.67 -31.42
C ALA A 343 -8.08 7.62 -31.67
N GLU A 344 -9.20 7.47 -30.96
CA GLU A 344 -10.36 8.36 -31.04
C GLU A 344 -9.98 9.78 -30.59
N LEU A 345 -9.29 9.88 -29.45
CA LEU A 345 -8.89 11.15 -28.87
C LEU A 345 -7.95 11.92 -29.81
N ALA A 346 -7.05 11.22 -30.52
CA ALA A 346 -6.13 11.83 -31.48
C ALA A 346 -6.85 12.55 -32.64
N THR A 347 -8.08 12.18 -32.95
CA THR A 347 -8.88 12.81 -34.07
C THR A 347 -9.58 14.10 -33.66
N VAL A 348 -9.68 14.40 -32.34
CA VAL A 348 -10.48 15.49 -31.80
C VAL A 348 -9.69 16.49 -30.94
N LEU A 349 -8.36 16.44 -31.00
CA LEU A 349 -7.48 17.32 -30.25
C LEU A 349 -7.80 18.80 -30.49
N GLY A 350 -7.87 19.57 -29.41
CA GLY A 350 -8.07 21.01 -29.44
C GLY A 350 -9.47 21.49 -29.90
N ARG A 351 -10.38 20.54 -30.19
CA ARG A 351 -11.73 20.90 -30.64
C ARG A 351 -12.67 21.22 -29.49
N SER A 352 -13.55 22.20 -29.70
CA SER A 352 -14.64 22.49 -28.78
C SER A 352 -15.60 21.30 -28.68
N THR A 353 -16.15 21.03 -27.50
CA THR A 353 -17.12 19.92 -27.28
C THR A 353 -18.31 19.99 -28.24
N ARG A 354 -18.72 21.21 -28.65
CA ARG A 354 -19.84 21.42 -29.60
C ARG A 354 -19.50 21.02 -31.04
N GLU A 355 -18.22 20.95 -31.39
CA GLU A 355 -17.71 20.58 -32.71
C GLU A 355 -17.39 19.10 -32.84
N LEU A 356 -17.57 18.34 -31.72
CA LEU A 356 -17.31 16.93 -31.70
C LEU A 356 -18.48 16.14 -32.31
N PRO A 357 -18.20 14.97 -32.95
CA PRO A 357 -19.25 14.08 -33.44
C PRO A 357 -20.25 13.68 -32.35
N ASP A 358 -21.47 13.35 -32.76
CA ASP A 358 -22.46 12.77 -31.86
C ASP A 358 -21.90 11.54 -31.17
N GLY A 359 -22.07 11.46 -29.85
CA GLY A 359 -21.47 10.40 -29.00
C GLY A 359 -20.09 10.75 -28.43
N MET A 360 -19.39 11.75 -28.96
CA MET A 360 -18.12 12.26 -28.40
C MET A 360 -18.29 13.62 -27.67
N GLN A 361 -19.50 14.10 -27.47
CA GLN A 361 -19.79 15.36 -26.79
C GLN A 361 -19.82 15.24 -25.27
N ARG A 362 -18.85 14.51 -24.70
CA ARG A 362 -18.69 14.28 -23.26
C ARG A 362 -17.27 14.66 -22.83
N PRO A 363 -17.02 14.86 -21.52
CA PRO A 363 -15.67 15.09 -21.02
C PRO A 363 -14.72 13.94 -21.39
N VAL A 364 -13.48 14.27 -21.68
CA VAL A 364 -12.42 13.26 -21.88
C VAL A 364 -12.08 12.56 -20.58
N ILE A 365 -12.08 13.31 -19.48
CA ILE A 365 -12.00 12.79 -18.12
C ILE A 365 -12.98 13.58 -17.27
N HIS A 366 -13.89 12.90 -16.58
CA HIS A 366 -14.82 13.54 -15.67
C HIS A 366 -14.11 14.03 -14.40
N ALA A 367 -14.58 15.14 -13.82
CA ALA A 367 -13.98 15.72 -12.62
C ALA A 367 -13.94 14.75 -11.42
N ASP A 368 -14.91 13.84 -11.32
CA ASP A 368 -14.95 12.83 -10.25
C ASP A 368 -13.92 11.72 -10.44
N ASP A 369 -13.46 11.52 -11.68
CA ASP A 369 -12.49 10.50 -12.10
C ASP A 369 -11.08 11.06 -12.23
N LEU A 370 -10.87 12.27 -11.76
CA LEU A 370 -9.65 13.03 -11.87
C LEU A 370 -9.05 13.28 -10.51
N VAL A 371 -7.74 13.02 -10.37
CA VAL A 371 -7.00 13.20 -9.13
C VAL A 371 -5.70 13.93 -9.39
N ARG A 372 -5.45 14.95 -8.61
CA ARG A 372 -4.20 15.70 -8.61
C ARG A 372 -3.06 14.82 -8.04
N VAL A 373 -1.89 14.86 -8.67
CA VAL A 373 -0.69 14.12 -8.23
C VAL A 373 0.18 14.98 -7.34
#